data_99af81374b2dbd0e28075816fbf36e71
#
_entry.id   99af81374b2dbd0e28075816fbf36e71
#
_cell.length_a   1.000
_cell.length_b   1.000
_cell.length_c   1.000
_cell.angle_alpha   90.00
_cell.angle_beta   90.00
_cell.angle_gamma   90.00
#
_symmetry.space_group_name_H-M   'P 1'
#
loop_
_entity.id
_entity.type
_entity.pdbx_description
1 polymer ?
#
loop_
_entity_poly.entity_id
_entity_poly.type
_entity_poly.pdbx_seq_one_letter_code
_entity_poly.pdbx_strand_id
1 'polypeptide(L)'
;LSIRRQRQMCIRDRDATGNGLIADMAGCEYMFGSEAKSDYNEPVGIEVADGKVQPCTWMLISERIKRNAILPIDKLKGSSAVEDNLNRWVKADDKEDMIRRDAGIYLHWGRTVYCKDTREPLLLAQAQQEALERLQENLEIWHEAGYAVHLAPKLGVREVRRIKGEYVLTANDLIAGTMHDDVIAHAHYSFDVWGMKIPEEMKHIGPYGIPYRSILPTKTEGLLTAGRIISATRIAHSSLRVQPICSNIGMAAGTAAAMSALNQTGLRSIDIKQLQDRLASMGLFDGLKKK
;
A
#
# COMPACT_ATOMS: atom_id res chain seq x y z
N LEU A 1 -25.53 -2.04 -23.93
CA LEU A 1 -24.31 -1.53 -23.25
C LEU A 1 -24.41 -0.06 -22.86
N SER A 2 -25.06 0.81 -23.67
CA SER A 2 -25.24 2.25 -23.35
C SER A 2 -26.20 2.50 -22.18
N ILE A 3 -27.26 1.71 -22.05
CA ILE A 3 -28.26 1.84 -20.96
C ILE A 3 -27.67 1.49 -19.59
N ARG A 4 -26.75 0.53 -19.51
CA ARG A 4 -26.02 0.23 -18.27
C ARG A 4 -25.07 1.37 -17.88
N ARG A 5 -24.39 2.00 -18.83
CA ARG A 5 -23.54 3.18 -18.57
C ARG A 5 -24.36 4.38 -18.08
N GLN A 6 -25.53 4.65 -18.67
CA GLN A 6 -26.40 5.74 -18.22
C GLN A 6 -26.99 5.50 -16.82
N ARG A 7 -27.30 4.26 -16.44
CA ARG A 7 -27.74 3.94 -15.07
C ARG A 7 -26.62 4.06 -14.03
N GLN A 8 -25.36 3.91 -14.45
CA GLN A 8 -24.18 4.09 -13.59
C GLN A 8 -23.83 5.56 -13.37
N MET A 9 -24.25 6.48 -14.22
CA MET A 9 -23.96 7.93 -14.08
C MET A 9 -24.60 8.60 -12.85
N CYS A 10 -25.54 7.97 -12.18
CA CYS A 10 -26.12 8.44 -10.92
C CYS A 10 -25.52 7.78 -9.67
N ILE A 11 -24.54 6.90 -9.84
CA ILE A 11 -23.89 6.14 -8.78
C ILE A 11 -22.62 6.89 -8.35
N ARG A 12 -22.36 6.91 -7.05
CA ARG A 12 -21.09 7.41 -6.48
C ARG A 12 -20.10 6.26 -6.50
N ASP A 13 -19.25 6.23 -7.51
CA ASP A 13 -18.29 5.15 -7.70
C ASP A 13 -17.04 5.32 -6.81
N ARG A 14 -16.43 4.20 -6.47
CA ARG A 14 -15.14 4.15 -5.75
C ARG A 14 -14.22 3.21 -6.48
N ASP A 15 -13.07 3.72 -6.91
CA ASP A 15 -12.01 2.85 -7.42
C ASP A 15 -11.21 2.28 -6.23
N ALA A 16 -11.47 1.02 -5.92
CA ALA A 16 -10.74 0.22 -4.93
C ALA A 16 -9.97 -0.93 -5.59
N THR A 17 -9.68 -0.84 -6.89
CA THR A 17 -8.97 -1.90 -7.63
C THR A 17 -7.52 -2.08 -7.18
N GLY A 18 -6.99 -1.12 -6.42
CA GLY A 18 -5.60 -1.07 -5.97
C GLY A 18 -4.59 -0.74 -7.08
N ASN A 19 -5.03 -0.67 -8.34
CA ASN A 19 -4.22 -0.33 -9.50
C ASN A 19 -4.70 0.93 -10.23
N GLY A 20 -5.82 1.54 -9.79
CA GLY A 20 -6.40 2.73 -10.41
C GLY A 20 -7.01 2.45 -11.78
N LEU A 21 -7.49 1.23 -12.01
CA LEU A 21 -7.99 0.83 -13.33
C LEU A 21 -9.29 1.55 -13.71
N ILE A 22 -10.22 1.68 -12.77
CA ILE A 22 -11.51 2.34 -13.02
C ILE A 22 -11.28 3.84 -13.23
N ALA A 23 -10.42 4.46 -12.43
CA ALA A 23 -10.07 5.87 -12.57
C ALA A 23 -9.37 6.16 -13.92
N ASP A 24 -8.46 5.29 -14.35
CA ASP A 24 -7.81 5.37 -15.66
C ASP A 24 -8.85 5.26 -16.81
N MET A 25 -9.75 4.27 -16.73
CA MET A 25 -10.85 4.10 -17.71
C MET A 25 -11.83 5.29 -17.72
N ALA A 26 -11.95 5.99 -16.59
CA ALA A 26 -12.74 7.22 -16.48
C ALA A 26 -12.00 8.48 -16.97
N GLY A 27 -10.74 8.35 -17.40
CA GLY A 27 -9.92 9.46 -17.92
C GLY A 27 -9.30 10.32 -16.82
N CYS A 28 -9.17 9.81 -15.58
CA CYS A 28 -8.48 10.53 -14.52
C CYS A 28 -6.99 10.68 -14.80
N GLU A 29 -6.45 11.85 -14.48
CA GLU A 29 -4.99 12.04 -14.48
C GLU A 29 -4.35 11.22 -13.34
N TYR A 30 -3.14 10.72 -13.56
CA TYR A 30 -2.38 9.99 -12.56
C TYR A 30 -0.88 10.26 -12.64
N MET A 31 -0.21 10.02 -11.53
CA MET A 31 1.23 10.00 -11.40
C MET A 31 1.73 8.55 -11.48
N PHE A 32 2.92 8.36 -12.06
CA PHE A 32 3.56 7.05 -12.20
C PHE A 32 5.07 7.19 -12.09
N GLY A 33 5.72 6.29 -11.36
CA GLY A 33 7.16 6.38 -11.09
C GLY A 33 7.51 7.43 -10.05
N SER A 34 8.76 7.88 -10.04
CA SER A 34 9.25 8.86 -9.08
C SER A 34 9.21 10.26 -9.67
N GLU A 35 8.64 11.20 -8.95
CA GLU A 35 8.77 12.64 -9.20
C GLU A 35 10.18 13.09 -8.82
N ALA A 36 10.66 14.18 -9.43
CA ALA A 36 11.80 14.89 -8.90
C ALA A 36 11.44 15.56 -7.56
N LYS A 37 12.35 15.57 -6.61
CA LYS A 37 12.11 16.22 -5.31
C LYS A 37 11.75 17.69 -5.43
N SER A 38 12.24 18.37 -6.48
CA SER A 38 11.92 19.77 -6.79
C SER A 38 10.47 19.99 -7.21
N ASP A 39 9.77 18.97 -7.74
CA ASP A 39 8.39 19.11 -8.24
C ASP A 39 7.41 19.42 -7.10
N TYR A 40 7.73 18.95 -5.89
CA TYR A 40 6.93 19.14 -4.68
C TYR A 40 7.73 19.74 -3.51
N ASN A 41 8.95 20.25 -3.77
CA ASN A 41 9.88 20.78 -2.76
C ASN A 41 10.09 19.77 -1.60
N GLU A 42 10.20 18.51 -1.91
CA GLU A 42 10.41 17.46 -0.91
C GLU A 42 11.86 17.44 -0.43
N PRO A 43 12.12 17.19 0.86
CA PRO A 43 13.49 17.19 1.41
C PRO A 43 14.28 15.95 0.99
N VAL A 44 13.57 14.90 0.54
CA VAL A 44 14.13 13.64 0.08
C VAL A 44 13.50 13.27 -1.27
N GLY A 45 14.26 12.57 -2.11
CA GLY A 45 13.79 12.19 -3.44
C GLY A 45 14.95 12.11 -4.42
N ILE A 46 14.62 11.93 -5.68
CA ILE A 46 15.55 11.93 -6.80
C ILE A 46 15.62 13.34 -7.43
N GLU A 47 16.75 13.65 -8.05
CA GLU A 47 16.93 14.97 -8.68
C GLU A 47 16.15 15.12 -9.99
N VAL A 48 16.04 14.02 -10.73
CA VAL A 48 15.36 13.98 -12.03
C VAL A 48 14.32 12.89 -12.01
N ALA A 49 13.06 13.24 -12.31
CA ALA A 49 11.94 12.29 -12.33
C ALA A 49 12.26 11.07 -13.22
N ASP A 50 11.86 9.89 -12.78
CA ASP A 50 12.02 8.65 -13.54
C ASP A 50 10.74 7.80 -13.50
N GLY A 51 10.64 6.82 -14.41
CA GLY A 51 9.50 5.92 -14.49
C GLY A 51 9.57 4.73 -13.53
N LYS A 52 10.51 4.71 -12.58
CA LYS A 52 10.70 3.55 -11.70
C LYS A 52 9.67 3.52 -10.59
N VAL A 53 9.00 2.39 -10.48
CA VAL A 53 8.05 2.09 -9.40
C VAL A 53 8.68 1.20 -8.33
N GLN A 54 7.99 1.03 -7.23
CA GLN A 54 8.36 0.10 -6.16
C GLN A 54 8.50 -1.33 -6.72
N PRO A 55 9.49 -2.13 -6.27
CA PRO A 55 9.64 -3.50 -6.73
C PRO A 55 8.46 -4.36 -6.31
N CYS A 56 8.22 -5.40 -7.09
CA CYS A 56 7.25 -6.43 -6.79
C CYS A 56 7.90 -7.53 -5.94
N THR A 57 7.10 -8.26 -5.18
CA THR A 57 7.56 -9.39 -4.34
C THR A 57 6.52 -10.50 -4.37
N TRP A 58 6.96 -11.75 -4.56
CA TRP A 58 6.07 -12.87 -4.34
C TRP A 58 6.19 -13.33 -2.89
N MET A 59 5.10 -13.25 -2.16
CA MET A 59 5.06 -13.76 -0.80
C MET A 59 4.83 -15.27 -0.79
N LEU A 60 5.37 -15.94 0.20
CA LEU A 60 5.19 -17.36 0.40
C LEU A 60 4.92 -17.70 1.87
N ILE A 61 4.30 -18.84 2.08
CA ILE A 61 4.16 -19.45 3.40
C ILE A 61 5.00 -20.73 3.40
N SER A 62 5.83 -20.91 4.43
CA SER A 62 6.46 -22.20 4.69
C SER A 62 5.73 -22.93 5.79
N GLU A 63 5.50 -24.22 5.59
CA GLU A 63 4.85 -25.14 6.54
C GLU A 63 5.83 -26.24 6.92
N ARG A 64 6.07 -26.43 8.22
CA ARG A 64 6.92 -27.48 8.72
C ARG A 64 6.28 -28.85 8.51
N ILE A 65 6.97 -29.73 7.77
CA ILE A 65 6.55 -31.12 7.55
C ILE A 65 7.38 -32.14 8.33
N LYS A 66 8.59 -31.81 8.72
CA LYS A 66 9.42 -32.65 9.59
C LYS A 66 9.45 -32.06 11.02
N ARG A 67 9.21 -32.91 12.02
CA ARG A 67 9.05 -32.48 13.43
C ARG A 67 10.20 -31.63 13.98
N ASN A 68 11.43 -31.90 13.58
CA ASN A 68 12.63 -31.20 14.06
C ASN A 68 13.25 -30.29 12.99
N ALA A 69 12.45 -29.85 12.00
CA ALA A 69 12.95 -28.97 10.96
C ALA A 69 13.28 -27.58 11.54
N ILE A 70 14.43 -27.06 11.13
CA ILE A 70 14.92 -25.71 11.46
C ILE A 70 14.82 -24.87 10.20
N LEU A 71 14.36 -23.63 10.34
CA LEU A 71 14.25 -22.69 9.21
C LEU A 71 15.62 -22.50 8.54
N PRO A 72 15.76 -22.74 7.23
CA PRO A 72 17.04 -22.70 6.53
C PRO A 72 17.46 -21.27 6.12
N ILE A 73 17.28 -20.29 7.01
CA ILE A 73 17.43 -18.85 6.71
C ILE A 73 18.80 -18.54 6.14
N ASP A 74 19.86 -19.09 6.71
CA ASP A 74 21.26 -18.85 6.30
C ASP A 74 21.62 -19.43 4.94
N LYS A 75 20.78 -20.35 4.44
CA LYS A 75 21.01 -21.04 3.17
C LYS A 75 20.23 -20.43 2.01
N LEU A 76 19.20 -19.66 2.31
CA LEU A 76 18.31 -19.10 1.28
C LEU A 76 19.00 -18.00 0.48
N LYS A 77 19.01 -18.15 -0.85
CA LYS A 77 19.60 -17.14 -1.73
C LYS A 77 18.72 -15.90 -1.80
N GLY A 78 19.31 -14.76 -1.47
CA GLY A 78 18.69 -13.44 -1.64
C GLY A 78 17.46 -13.15 -0.78
N SER A 79 17.29 -13.84 0.35
CA SER A 79 16.19 -13.65 1.28
C SER A 79 16.64 -13.03 2.61
N SER A 80 17.13 -11.81 2.59
CA SER A 80 17.36 -11.04 3.82
C SER A 80 16.07 -10.72 4.58
N ALA A 81 14.93 -10.82 3.93
CA ALA A 81 13.63 -10.45 4.49
C ALA A 81 12.98 -11.51 5.41
N VAL A 82 13.44 -12.76 5.40
CA VAL A 82 12.92 -13.82 6.28
C VAL A 82 13.32 -13.55 7.73
N GLU A 83 14.56 -13.13 7.94
CA GLU A 83 15.10 -12.81 9.26
C GLU A 83 14.38 -11.62 9.90
N ASP A 84 14.13 -10.57 9.12
CA ASP A 84 13.42 -9.37 9.59
C ASP A 84 11.96 -9.65 9.98
N ASN A 85 11.26 -10.56 9.31
CA ASN A 85 9.88 -10.89 9.67
C ASN A 85 9.75 -11.72 10.92
N LEU A 86 10.65 -12.66 11.17
CA LEU A 86 10.73 -13.41 12.42
C LEU A 86 11.07 -12.47 13.60
N ASN A 87 11.95 -11.51 13.40
CA ASN A 87 12.39 -10.59 14.44
C ASN A 87 11.38 -9.47 14.75
N ARG A 88 10.52 -9.07 13.79
CA ARG A 88 9.53 -8.01 14.00
C ARG A 88 8.38 -8.41 14.91
N TRP A 89 8.02 -9.68 14.94
CA TRP A 89 6.83 -10.17 15.64
C TRP A 89 7.15 -10.84 16.98
N VAL A 90 8.45 -11.07 17.28
CA VAL A 90 8.89 -11.77 18.48
C VAL A 90 9.97 -10.98 19.16
N LYS A 91 9.78 -10.67 20.44
CA LYS A 91 10.86 -10.17 21.31
C LYS A 91 11.97 -11.23 21.39
N ALA A 92 13.23 -10.80 21.41
CA ALA A 92 14.39 -11.69 21.41
C ALA A 92 14.34 -12.78 22.49
N ASP A 93 13.70 -12.47 23.62
CA ASP A 93 13.59 -13.37 24.79
C ASP A 93 12.55 -14.49 24.58
N ASP A 94 11.63 -14.31 23.62
CA ASP A 94 10.55 -15.28 23.35
C ASP A 94 10.88 -16.26 22.22
N LYS A 95 12.05 -16.15 21.59
CA LYS A 95 12.42 -16.97 20.40
C LYS A 95 12.40 -18.47 20.66
N GLU A 96 12.92 -18.93 21.79
CA GLU A 96 12.91 -20.36 22.15
C GLU A 96 11.50 -20.86 22.50
N ASP A 97 10.71 -20.06 23.15
CA ASP A 97 9.33 -20.40 23.51
C ASP A 97 8.41 -20.40 22.29
N MET A 98 8.67 -19.54 21.31
CA MET A 98 7.94 -19.55 20.03
C MET A 98 8.25 -20.79 19.20
N ILE A 99 9.51 -21.21 19.13
CA ILE A 99 9.89 -22.45 18.42
C ILE A 99 9.19 -23.67 19.07
N ARG A 100 8.92 -23.63 20.36
CA ARG A 100 8.23 -24.71 21.09
C ARG A 100 6.70 -24.69 20.96
N ARG A 101 6.10 -23.48 20.82
CA ARG A 101 4.63 -23.29 20.72
C ARG A 101 4.14 -23.11 19.30
N ASP A 102 5.03 -23.12 18.38
CA ASP A 102 4.91 -22.74 17.00
C ASP A 102 4.08 -23.75 16.20
N ALA A 103 3.09 -23.24 15.49
CA ALA A 103 2.27 -24.01 14.54
C ALA A 103 3.09 -24.53 13.34
N GLY A 104 4.35 -24.15 13.20
CA GLY A 104 5.21 -24.53 12.10
C GLY A 104 4.88 -23.83 10.79
N ILE A 105 4.09 -22.75 10.82
CA ILE A 105 3.67 -21.99 9.64
C ILE A 105 4.23 -20.58 9.73
N TYR A 106 4.95 -20.16 8.70
CA TYR A 106 5.60 -18.84 8.66
C TYR A 106 5.31 -18.12 7.35
N LEU A 107 5.08 -16.81 7.45
CA LEU A 107 4.93 -15.93 6.30
C LEU A 107 6.28 -15.29 5.95
N HIS A 108 6.66 -15.38 4.68
CA HIS A 108 7.93 -14.85 4.19
C HIS A 108 7.72 -13.88 3.03
N TRP A 109 8.63 -12.92 2.97
CA TRP A 109 8.82 -12.09 1.79
C TRP A 109 9.76 -12.86 0.85
N GLY A 110 9.29 -13.20 -0.34
CA GLY A 110 10.15 -13.73 -1.38
C GLY A 110 11.11 -12.68 -1.95
N ARG A 111 11.94 -13.08 -2.87
CA ARG A 111 12.88 -12.17 -3.57
C ARG A 111 12.11 -11.09 -4.34
N THR A 112 12.66 -9.88 -4.33
CA THR A 112 12.10 -8.77 -5.08
C THR A 112 12.45 -8.86 -6.57
N VAL A 113 11.52 -8.43 -7.41
CA VAL A 113 11.72 -8.25 -8.85
C VAL A 113 11.27 -6.85 -9.26
N TYR A 114 11.93 -6.29 -10.26
CA TYR A 114 11.59 -4.98 -10.80
C TYR A 114 10.79 -5.15 -12.09
N CYS A 115 9.55 -4.68 -12.08
CA CYS A 115 8.74 -4.55 -13.28
C CYS A 115 9.00 -3.19 -13.92
N LYS A 116 9.34 -3.16 -15.20
CA LYS A 116 9.62 -1.92 -15.93
C LYS A 116 8.39 -1.00 -15.98
N ASP A 117 7.22 -1.59 -16.17
CA ASP A 117 5.95 -0.89 -16.13
C ASP A 117 4.86 -1.83 -15.58
N THR A 118 4.39 -1.53 -14.37
CA THR A 118 3.37 -2.35 -13.69
C THR A 118 1.95 -2.13 -14.25
N ARG A 119 1.77 -1.20 -15.21
CA ARG A 119 0.52 -0.99 -15.92
C ARG A 119 0.37 -1.92 -17.13
N GLU A 120 1.49 -2.42 -17.67
CA GLU A 120 1.56 -3.25 -18.85
C GLU A 120 1.45 -4.74 -18.50
N PRO A 121 0.39 -5.45 -18.92
CA PRO A 121 0.17 -6.85 -18.54
C PRO A 121 1.31 -7.79 -18.92
N LEU A 122 1.93 -7.59 -20.10
CA LEU A 122 3.05 -8.44 -20.55
C LEU A 122 4.30 -8.25 -19.70
N LEU A 123 4.64 -7.01 -19.33
CA LEU A 123 5.79 -6.72 -18.47
C LEU A 123 5.54 -7.22 -17.05
N LEU A 124 4.31 -7.16 -16.58
CA LEU A 124 3.94 -7.72 -15.29
C LEU A 124 4.02 -9.25 -15.30
N ALA A 125 3.61 -9.91 -16.40
CA ALA A 125 3.76 -11.36 -16.56
C ALA A 125 5.23 -11.79 -16.59
N GLN A 126 6.10 -11.02 -17.26
CA GLN A 126 7.56 -11.26 -17.24
C GLN A 126 8.15 -11.14 -15.84
N ALA A 127 7.77 -10.08 -15.09
CA ALA A 127 8.21 -9.93 -13.70
C ALA A 127 7.69 -11.05 -12.80
N GLN A 128 6.50 -11.57 -13.08
CA GLN A 128 5.93 -12.73 -12.39
C GLN A 128 6.71 -14.00 -12.67
N GLN A 129 7.09 -14.24 -13.92
CA GLN A 129 7.92 -15.37 -14.30
C GLN A 129 9.30 -15.29 -13.63
N GLU A 130 9.95 -14.13 -13.70
CA GLU A 130 11.25 -13.91 -13.03
C GLU A 130 11.17 -14.17 -11.52
N ALA A 131 10.08 -13.74 -10.86
CA ALA A 131 9.90 -13.99 -9.44
C ALA A 131 9.75 -15.47 -9.12
N LEU A 132 9.08 -16.24 -9.97
CA LEU A 132 8.97 -17.70 -9.84
C LEU A 132 10.30 -18.40 -10.05
N GLU A 133 11.06 -18.02 -11.07
CA GLU A 133 12.39 -18.57 -11.33
C GLU A 133 13.33 -18.36 -10.15
N ARG A 134 13.35 -17.15 -9.59
CA ARG A 134 14.13 -16.82 -8.39
C ARG A 134 13.68 -17.60 -7.15
N LEU A 135 12.40 -17.94 -7.07
CA LEU A 135 11.88 -18.76 -5.98
C LEU A 135 12.32 -20.22 -6.14
N GLN A 136 12.31 -20.76 -7.36
CA GLN A 136 12.73 -22.14 -7.63
C GLN A 136 14.15 -22.42 -7.14
N GLU A 137 15.04 -21.42 -7.17
CA GLU A 137 16.41 -21.54 -6.63
C GLU A 137 16.45 -21.91 -5.14
N ASN A 138 15.39 -21.67 -4.39
CA ASN A 138 15.30 -21.92 -2.96
C ASN A 138 14.36 -23.09 -2.59
N LEU A 139 13.57 -23.60 -3.53
CA LEU A 139 12.58 -24.66 -3.20
C LEU A 139 13.23 -25.93 -2.64
N GLU A 140 14.34 -26.34 -3.23
CA GLU A 140 15.07 -27.54 -2.81
C GLU A 140 15.62 -27.37 -1.39
N ILE A 141 16.16 -26.19 -1.08
CA ILE A 141 16.65 -25.82 0.27
C ILE A 141 15.54 -25.92 1.31
N TRP A 142 14.35 -25.42 1.00
CA TRP A 142 13.19 -25.53 1.86
C TRP A 142 12.77 -26.98 2.10
N HIS A 143 12.69 -27.76 1.02
CA HIS A 143 12.26 -29.14 1.07
C HIS A 143 13.26 -30.03 1.87
N GLU A 144 14.56 -29.88 1.62
CA GLU A 144 15.62 -30.55 2.39
C GLU A 144 15.56 -30.23 3.87
N ALA A 145 15.31 -28.94 4.20
CA ALA A 145 15.13 -28.49 5.59
C ALA A 145 13.85 -29.03 6.25
N GLY A 146 12.96 -29.66 5.49
CA GLY A 146 11.74 -30.27 6.01
C GLY A 146 10.54 -29.30 6.06
N TYR A 147 10.48 -28.39 5.10
CA TYR A 147 9.36 -27.45 4.91
C TYR A 147 8.68 -27.65 3.54
N ALA A 148 7.35 -27.57 3.51
CA ALA A 148 6.59 -27.30 2.31
C ALA A 148 6.49 -25.80 2.07
N VAL A 149 6.39 -25.36 0.81
CA VAL A 149 6.25 -23.94 0.44
C VAL A 149 4.95 -23.75 -0.34
N HIS A 150 4.15 -22.81 0.11
CA HIS A 150 2.91 -22.39 -0.52
C HIS A 150 3.02 -20.96 -0.98
N LEU A 151 2.74 -20.71 -2.26
CA LEU A 151 2.83 -19.38 -2.85
C LEU A 151 1.55 -18.58 -2.61
N ALA A 152 1.69 -17.28 -2.42
CA ALA A 152 0.56 -16.38 -2.58
C ALA A 152 -0.05 -16.51 -3.99
N PRO A 153 -1.35 -16.28 -4.17
CA PRO A 153 -2.04 -16.53 -5.45
C PRO A 153 -1.57 -15.61 -6.59
N LYS A 154 -0.83 -14.55 -6.27
CA LYS A 154 -0.32 -13.58 -7.25
C LYS A 154 0.91 -12.84 -6.74
N LEU A 155 1.67 -12.30 -7.68
CA LEU A 155 2.77 -11.37 -7.39
C LEU A 155 2.23 -10.12 -6.66
N GLY A 156 2.87 -9.76 -5.56
CA GLY A 156 2.58 -8.55 -4.81
C GLY A 156 3.13 -7.32 -5.51
N VAL A 157 2.25 -6.53 -6.12
CA VAL A 157 2.57 -5.25 -6.76
C VAL A 157 2.31 -4.13 -5.76
N ARG A 158 3.34 -3.37 -5.42
CA ARG A 158 3.26 -2.30 -4.41
C ARG A 158 2.73 -0.98 -4.97
N GLU A 159 3.08 -0.67 -6.20
CA GLU A 159 2.80 0.61 -6.84
C GLU A 159 2.37 0.39 -8.29
N VAL A 160 1.32 1.11 -8.71
CA VAL A 160 0.88 1.20 -10.10
C VAL A 160 0.59 2.68 -10.38
N ARG A 161 -0.67 3.08 -10.47
CA ARG A 161 -1.09 4.48 -10.66
C ARG A 161 -1.36 5.12 -9.29
N ARG A 162 -1.00 6.37 -9.14
CA ARG A 162 -1.44 7.25 -8.05
C ARG A 162 -2.31 8.32 -8.70
N ILE A 163 -3.61 8.23 -8.49
CA ILE A 163 -4.59 9.08 -9.16
C ILE A 163 -4.47 10.50 -8.63
N LYS A 164 -4.32 11.48 -9.53
CA LYS A 164 -4.15 12.88 -9.15
C LYS A 164 -5.45 13.45 -8.60
N GLY A 165 -5.45 13.74 -7.32
CA GLY A 165 -6.55 14.35 -6.58
C GLY A 165 -6.41 15.87 -6.47
N GLU A 166 -7.42 16.49 -5.87
CA GLU A 166 -7.42 17.94 -5.58
C GLU A 166 -6.30 18.35 -4.61
N TYR A 167 -5.78 17.40 -3.87
CA TYR A 167 -4.59 17.53 -3.05
C TYR A 167 -3.62 16.38 -3.30
N VAL A 168 -2.34 16.69 -3.46
CA VAL A 168 -1.27 15.68 -3.55
C VAL A 168 -0.57 15.64 -2.20
N LEU A 169 -0.74 14.54 -1.47
CA LEU A 169 -0.04 14.32 -0.20
C LEU A 169 1.45 14.13 -0.44
N THR A 170 2.28 14.86 0.28
CA THR A 170 3.73 14.94 0.06
C THR A 170 4.52 14.41 1.27
N ALA A 171 5.82 14.15 1.09
CA ALA A 171 6.69 13.83 2.22
C ALA A 171 6.73 14.94 3.27
N ASN A 172 6.59 16.21 2.84
CA ASN A 172 6.54 17.35 3.77
C ASN A 172 5.37 17.24 4.75
N ASP A 173 4.19 16.85 4.26
CA ASP A 173 3.00 16.66 5.10
C ASP A 173 3.24 15.57 6.16
N LEU A 174 3.86 14.47 5.74
CA LEU A 174 4.14 13.34 6.60
C LEU A 174 5.18 13.67 7.68
N ILE A 175 6.26 14.35 7.29
CA ILE A 175 7.34 14.78 8.19
C ILE A 175 6.80 15.79 9.21
N ALA A 176 5.99 16.74 8.76
CA ALA A 176 5.36 17.74 9.63
C ALA A 176 4.24 17.18 10.51
N GLY A 177 3.75 15.96 10.23
CA GLY A 177 2.58 15.40 10.90
C GLY A 177 1.32 16.23 10.64
N THR A 178 1.17 16.75 9.40
CA THR A 178 0.10 17.68 9.04
C THR A 178 -1.28 17.03 9.25
N MET A 179 -2.14 17.73 9.98
CA MET A 179 -3.56 17.40 10.16
C MET A 179 -4.40 18.46 9.44
N HIS A 180 -4.84 18.14 8.24
CA HIS A 180 -5.69 19.02 7.43
C HIS A 180 -7.10 19.13 8.03
N ASP A 181 -7.82 20.22 7.75
CA ASP A 181 -9.20 20.41 8.22
C ASP A 181 -10.16 19.33 7.68
N ASP A 182 -9.84 18.78 6.50
CA ASP A 182 -10.60 17.73 5.82
C ASP A 182 -10.03 16.31 6.02
N VAL A 183 -9.35 16.06 7.15
CA VAL A 183 -8.81 14.72 7.49
C VAL A 183 -9.92 13.68 7.54
N ILE A 184 -9.70 12.57 6.83
CA ILE A 184 -10.60 11.40 6.76
C ILE A 184 -9.99 10.12 7.33
N ALA A 185 -8.68 10.08 7.51
CA ALA A 185 -8.00 8.97 8.15
C ALA A 185 -6.70 9.45 8.79
N HIS A 186 -6.36 8.87 9.92
CA HIS A 186 -5.05 9.01 10.53
C HIS A 186 -4.15 7.87 10.05
N ALA A 187 -2.89 8.19 9.85
CA ALA A 187 -1.87 7.25 9.42
C ALA A 187 -0.59 7.42 10.24
N HIS A 188 0.12 6.33 10.44
CA HIS A 188 1.42 6.32 11.09
C HIS A 188 2.21 5.11 10.58
N TYR A 189 3.12 5.33 9.67
CA TYR A 189 4.03 4.32 9.14
C TYR A 189 5.27 5.00 8.55
N SER A 190 6.45 4.44 8.75
CA SER A 190 7.71 4.97 8.23
C SER A 190 7.73 4.94 6.69
N PHE A 191 8.61 5.75 6.09
CA PHE A 191 8.86 5.68 4.65
C PHE A 191 9.47 4.31 4.28
N ASP A 192 8.78 3.56 3.43
CA ASP A 192 9.22 2.27 2.88
C ASP A 192 9.45 2.41 1.36
N VAL A 193 10.45 3.22 1.02
CA VAL A 193 10.85 3.50 -0.37
C VAL A 193 12.01 2.61 -0.77
N TRP A 194 11.78 1.71 -1.71
CA TRP A 194 12.83 0.86 -2.25
C TRP A 194 13.61 1.58 -3.36
N GLY A 195 14.94 1.34 -3.34
CA GLY A 195 15.84 1.94 -4.34
C GLY A 195 16.20 3.41 -4.05
N MET A 196 15.83 3.93 -2.90
CA MET A 196 16.15 5.28 -2.47
C MET A 196 16.63 5.27 -1.01
N LYS A 197 17.67 6.03 -0.72
CA LYS A 197 18.18 6.19 0.65
C LYS A 197 17.43 7.31 1.33
N ILE A 198 16.66 7.00 2.37
CA ILE A 198 16.05 7.96 3.27
C ILE A 198 17.02 8.22 4.43
N PRO A 199 17.34 9.49 4.76
CA PRO A 199 18.13 9.83 5.95
C PRO A 199 17.51 9.22 7.22
N GLU A 200 18.33 8.77 8.17
CA GLU A 200 17.87 8.07 9.36
C GLU A 200 16.90 8.92 10.18
N GLU A 201 17.21 10.21 10.32
CA GLU A 201 16.39 11.21 11.02
C GLU A 201 14.99 11.40 10.43
N MET A 202 14.81 11.05 9.16
CA MET A 202 13.52 11.14 8.44
C MET A 202 12.77 9.81 8.34
N LYS A 203 13.36 8.71 8.78
CA LYS A 203 12.70 7.39 8.72
C LYS A 203 11.54 7.28 9.71
N HIS A 204 11.66 7.93 10.86
CA HIS A 204 10.66 7.88 11.91
C HIS A 204 9.78 9.13 11.86
N ILE A 205 8.70 9.05 11.10
CA ILE A 205 7.68 10.09 11.04
C ILE A 205 6.61 9.85 12.10
N GLY A 206 6.05 10.94 12.64
CA GLY A 206 4.91 10.89 13.55
C GLY A 206 3.59 10.55 12.84
N PRO A 207 2.48 10.53 13.58
CA PRO A 207 1.16 10.42 12.98
C PRO A 207 0.86 11.62 12.07
N TYR A 208 0.17 11.37 10.95
CA TYR A 208 -0.26 12.38 9.98
C TYR A 208 -1.69 12.12 9.51
N GLY A 209 -2.33 13.16 8.96
CA GLY A 209 -3.69 13.10 8.43
C GLY A 209 -3.72 12.86 6.92
N ILE A 210 -4.68 12.06 6.47
CA ILE A 210 -4.98 11.90 5.05
C ILE A 210 -6.21 12.78 4.75
N PRO A 211 -6.07 13.81 3.89
CA PRO A 211 -7.17 14.72 3.59
C PRO A 211 -8.16 14.13 2.60
N TYR A 212 -9.43 14.52 2.69
CA TYR A 212 -10.49 14.10 1.77
C TYR A 212 -10.17 14.46 0.32
N ARG A 213 -9.59 15.63 0.10
CA ARG A 213 -9.18 16.10 -1.23
C ARG A 213 -8.15 15.18 -1.92
N SER A 214 -7.44 14.34 -1.20
CA SER A 214 -6.51 13.36 -1.80
C SER A 214 -7.21 12.15 -2.44
N ILE A 215 -8.48 11.92 -2.12
CA ILE A 215 -9.29 10.85 -2.72
C ILE A 215 -10.27 11.34 -3.79
N LEU A 216 -10.32 12.65 -4.04
CA LEU A 216 -11.15 13.29 -5.08
C LEU A 216 -10.33 13.53 -6.35
N PRO A 217 -10.55 12.80 -7.45
CA PRO A 217 -9.88 13.06 -8.74
C PRO A 217 -10.17 14.47 -9.25
N THR A 218 -9.15 15.16 -9.78
CA THR A 218 -9.24 16.60 -10.14
C THR A 218 -10.31 16.94 -11.18
N LYS A 219 -10.56 16.04 -12.15
CA LYS A 219 -11.41 16.35 -13.32
C LYS A 219 -12.61 15.43 -13.48
N THR A 220 -12.78 14.47 -12.58
CA THR A 220 -13.84 13.45 -12.72
C THR A 220 -14.84 13.59 -11.60
N GLU A 221 -16.11 13.79 -11.96
CA GLU A 221 -17.21 13.83 -11.01
C GLU A 221 -17.74 12.42 -10.69
N GLY A 222 -18.33 12.26 -9.50
CA GLY A 222 -18.98 11.01 -9.11
C GLY A 222 -18.03 9.84 -8.79
N LEU A 223 -16.72 10.08 -8.76
CA LEU A 223 -15.72 9.05 -8.49
C LEU A 223 -14.84 9.43 -7.29
N LEU A 224 -14.60 8.48 -6.40
CA LEU A 224 -13.58 8.53 -5.35
C LEU A 224 -12.52 7.46 -5.59
N THR A 225 -11.30 7.72 -5.17
CA THR A 225 -10.23 6.72 -5.11
C THR A 225 -10.09 6.17 -3.70
N ALA A 226 -9.71 4.90 -3.55
CA ALA A 226 -9.55 4.26 -2.25
C ALA A 226 -8.32 3.38 -2.19
N GLY A 227 -7.71 3.29 -1.01
CA GLY A 227 -6.51 2.50 -0.77
C GLY A 227 -5.25 3.15 -1.33
N ARG A 228 -4.32 2.34 -1.87
CA ARG A 228 -3.00 2.81 -2.27
C ARG A 228 -2.95 3.68 -3.54
N ILE A 229 -4.06 3.89 -4.22
CA ILE A 229 -4.13 4.65 -5.48
C ILE A 229 -4.45 6.13 -5.28
N ILE A 230 -4.59 6.59 -4.03
CA ILE A 230 -4.90 7.98 -3.73
C ILE A 230 -3.78 8.92 -4.14
N SER A 231 -4.07 10.20 -4.18
CA SER A 231 -3.17 11.25 -4.62
C SER A 231 -2.04 11.51 -3.63
N ALA A 232 -0.85 11.09 -3.97
CA ALA A 232 0.36 11.26 -3.15
C ALA A 232 1.62 11.21 -4.02
N THR A 233 2.69 11.89 -3.62
CA THR A 233 4.02 11.67 -4.19
C THR A 233 4.50 10.24 -3.90
N ARG A 234 5.50 9.77 -4.64
CA ARG A 234 6.04 8.42 -4.41
C ARG A 234 6.57 8.24 -2.99
N ILE A 235 7.18 9.27 -2.43
CA ILE A 235 7.70 9.23 -1.05
C ILE A 235 6.55 9.07 -0.06
N ALA A 236 5.55 9.95 -0.12
CA ALA A 236 4.38 9.86 0.75
C ALA A 236 3.61 8.54 0.55
N HIS A 237 3.44 8.10 -0.70
CA HIS A 237 2.80 6.84 -1.04
C HIS A 237 3.48 5.64 -0.37
N SER A 238 4.80 5.65 -0.20
CA SER A 238 5.52 4.54 0.42
C SER A 238 5.07 4.25 1.86
N SER A 239 4.63 5.27 2.57
CA SER A 239 4.07 5.17 3.92
C SER A 239 2.59 4.77 3.92
N LEU A 240 1.77 5.43 3.11
CA LEU A 240 0.31 5.30 3.19
C LEU A 240 -0.26 4.00 2.57
N ARG A 241 0.50 3.30 1.74
CA ARG A 241 0.06 2.11 0.99
C ARG A 241 -0.11 0.83 1.81
N VAL A 242 0.22 0.84 3.09
CA VAL A 242 0.09 -0.34 3.95
C VAL A 242 -1.38 -0.66 4.25
N GLN A 243 -1.68 -1.95 4.41
CA GLN A 243 -3.07 -2.44 4.50
C GLN A 243 -3.94 -1.73 5.55
N PRO A 244 -3.50 -1.49 6.80
CA PRO A 244 -4.35 -0.82 7.79
C PRO A 244 -4.74 0.60 7.36
N ILE A 245 -3.80 1.36 6.80
CA ILE A 245 -4.06 2.72 6.31
C ILE A 245 -5.00 2.68 5.10
N CYS A 246 -4.75 1.78 4.15
CA CYS A 246 -5.63 1.58 2.99
C CYS A 246 -7.06 1.19 3.39
N SER A 247 -7.22 0.40 4.45
CA SER A 247 -8.53 0.04 4.99
C SER A 247 -9.28 1.26 5.52
N ASN A 248 -8.61 2.13 6.29
CA ASN A 248 -9.18 3.35 6.81
C ASN A 248 -9.61 4.32 5.68
N ILE A 249 -8.76 4.47 4.65
CA ILE A 249 -9.10 5.26 3.46
C ILE A 249 -10.34 4.66 2.76
N GLY A 250 -10.41 3.34 2.63
CA GLY A 250 -11.54 2.64 2.02
C GLY A 250 -12.84 2.85 2.78
N MET A 251 -12.79 2.81 4.12
CA MET A 251 -13.93 3.09 5.00
C MET A 251 -14.40 4.53 4.83
N ALA A 252 -13.48 5.49 4.80
CA ALA A 252 -13.80 6.91 4.60
C ALA A 252 -14.43 7.16 3.23
N ALA A 253 -13.85 6.63 2.15
CA ALA A 253 -14.40 6.75 0.80
C ALA A 253 -15.80 6.12 0.68
N GLY A 254 -16.01 4.96 1.32
CA GLY A 254 -17.31 4.29 1.38
C GLY A 254 -18.37 5.12 2.10
N THR A 255 -18.02 5.66 3.26
CA THR A 255 -18.91 6.53 4.07
C THR A 255 -19.27 7.81 3.32
N ALA A 256 -18.27 8.48 2.72
CA ALA A 256 -18.48 9.68 1.92
C ALA A 256 -19.43 9.44 0.74
N ALA A 257 -19.22 8.35 0.00
CA ALA A 257 -20.08 7.99 -1.12
C ALA A 257 -21.53 7.69 -0.67
N ALA A 258 -21.70 7.00 0.45
CA ALA A 258 -23.03 6.74 1.02
C ALA A 258 -23.73 8.04 1.44
N MET A 259 -23.03 8.94 2.13
CA MET A 259 -23.58 10.26 2.51
C MET A 259 -23.97 11.08 1.28
N SER A 260 -23.11 11.14 0.26
CA SER A 260 -23.39 11.82 -1.00
C SER A 260 -24.65 11.27 -1.67
N ALA A 261 -24.83 9.95 -1.69
CA ALA A 261 -25.98 9.30 -2.30
C ALA A 261 -27.28 9.56 -1.51
N LEU A 262 -27.23 9.45 -0.17
CA LEU A 262 -28.38 9.67 0.71
C LEU A 262 -28.84 11.13 0.69
N ASN A 263 -27.90 12.06 0.70
CA ASN A 263 -28.19 13.50 0.71
C ASN A 263 -28.39 14.06 -0.71
N GLN A 264 -28.24 13.24 -1.76
CA GLN A 264 -28.33 13.65 -3.16
C GLN A 264 -27.38 14.82 -3.52
N THR A 265 -26.21 14.87 -2.85
CA THR A 265 -25.17 15.89 -3.08
C THR A 265 -24.03 15.37 -3.94
N GLY A 266 -23.24 16.26 -4.56
CA GLY A 266 -21.99 15.89 -5.20
C GLY A 266 -20.93 15.46 -4.20
N LEU A 267 -19.96 14.63 -4.61
CA LEU A 267 -18.85 14.21 -3.76
C LEU A 267 -18.00 15.39 -3.25
N ARG A 268 -17.88 16.46 -4.06
CA ARG A 268 -17.18 17.70 -3.67
C ARG A 268 -17.97 18.59 -2.72
N SER A 269 -19.28 18.36 -2.59
CA SER A 269 -20.18 19.15 -1.74
C SER A 269 -20.55 18.44 -0.45
N ILE A 270 -19.84 17.39 -0.09
CA ILE A 270 -20.05 16.69 1.18
C ILE A 270 -19.68 17.60 2.35
N ASP A 271 -20.52 17.61 3.37
CA ASP A 271 -20.19 18.22 4.66
C ASP A 271 -19.08 17.40 5.34
N ILE A 272 -17.86 17.96 5.31
CA ILE A 272 -16.67 17.32 5.86
C ILE A 272 -16.80 17.09 7.36
N LYS A 273 -17.41 18.02 8.09
CA LYS A 273 -17.58 17.86 9.54
C LYS A 273 -18.51 16.68 9.86
N GLN A 274 -19.62 16.56 9.15
CA GLN A 274 -20.52 15.41 9.32
C GLN A 274 -19.83 14.09 8.94
N LEU A 275 -19.01 14.09 7.88
CA LEU A 275 -18.22 12.92 7.51
C LEU A 275 -17.26 12.54 8.63
N GLN A 276 -16.49 13.49 9.16
CA GLN A 276 -15.55 13.27 10.27
C GLN A 276 -16.26 12.74 11.52
N ASP A 277 -17.40 13.33 11.91
CA ASP A 277 -18.18 12.88 13.06
C ASP A 277 -18.68 11.43 12.86
N ARG A 278 -19.07 11.08 11.63
CA ARG A 278 -19.47 9.71 11.30
C ARG A 278 -18.29 8.73 11.39
N LEU A 279 -17.13 9.10 10.84
CA LEU A 279 -15.91 8.28 10.90
C LEU A 279 -15.44 8.12 12.36
N ALA A 280 -15.50 9.17 13.16
CA ALA A 280 -15.19 9.12 14.58
C ALA A 280 -16.11 8.16 15.35
N SER A 281 -17.43 8.17 15.05
CA SER A 281 -18.39 7.24 15.65
C SER A 281 -18.13 5.77 15.29
N MET A 282 -17.38 5.52 14.23
CA MET A 282 -16.94 4.20 13.79
C MET A 282 -15.54 3.82 14.32
N GLY A 283 -14.92 4.68 15.16
CA GLY A 283 -13.64 4.43 15.79
C GLY A 283 -12.41 4.73 14.92
N LEU A 284 -12.57 5.39 13.76
CA LEU A 284 -11.44 5.63 12.85
C LEU A 284 -10.33 6.51 13.42
N PHE A 285 -10.66 7.38 14.36
CA PHE A 285 -9.71 8.32 14.97
C PHE A 285 -9.25 7.94 16.38
N ASP A 286 -9.70 6.78 16.90
CA ASP A 286 -9.41 6.38 18.28
C ASP A 286 -7.95 5.98 18.50
N GLY A 287 -7.26 5.49 17.47
CA GLY A 287 -5.88 5.00 17.58
C GLY A 287 -4.81 6.06 17.87
N LEU A 288 -5.15 7.36 17.81
CA LEU A 288 -4.24 8.47 18.09
C LEU A 288 -4.61 9.27 19.36
N LYS A 289 -5.60 8.85 20.10
CA LYS A 289 -5.83 9.40 21.45
C LYS A 289 -4.57 9.11 22.26
N LYS A 290 -3.84 10.16 22.63
CA LYS A 290 -2.66 10.04 23.51
C LYS A 290 -3.07 9.24 24.75
N LYS A 291 -2.37 8.12 25.00
CA LYS A 291 -2.36 7.48 26.31
C LYS A 291 -1.76 8.42 27.33
#